data_bef28213cdfb20547e36fd74a0c90674
#
_entry.id   bef28213cdfb20547e36fd74a0c90674
#
_cell.length_a   1.000
_cell.length_b   1.000
_cell.length_c   1.000
_cell.angle_alpha   90.00
_cell.angle_beta   90.00
_cell.angle_gamma   90.00
#
_symmetry.space_group_name_H-M   'P 1'
#
loop_
_entity.id
_entity.type
_entity.pdbx_description
1 polymer ?
#
loop_
_entity_poly.entity_id
_entity_poly.type
_entity_poly.pdbx_seq_one_letter_code
_entity_poly.pdbx_strand_id
1 'polypeptide(L)'
;ARQRPANWELSPWAVCTYLLGGELDNGFTVSAKYIGNRRIIETAVATLATDRALLLYGVPGTAKSWVSEHLAAAISGDSTRIIQGTAGTSEEQMRYGWNYAELLSKGPSRAALVESPLMRAMSEGRIARVEELTRIPADVQDTLITILSEKTLPIPELNDEVQAVRGFNLIATANNRDKGVNELSSALKRRFNTVILPVPATEEEEISIVSKRVSEMGRALELPAEPPAMHEVRRVVQIFRELRNGQTEDGKTK
;
A
#
# COMPACT_ATOMS: atom_id res chain seq x y z
N ALA A 1 12.16 -25.56 3.39
CA ALA A 1 11.99 -24.12 3.22
C ALA A 1 11.10 -23.88 2.00
N ARG A 2 10.03 -23.11 2.14
CA ARG A 2 9.14 -22.76 1.01
C ARG A 2 9.86 -21.78 0.09
N GLN A 3 9.75 -21.97 -1.23
CA GLN A 3 10.44 -21.19 -2.24
C GLN A 3 10.05 -19.70 -2.13
N ARG A 4 11.04 -18.81 -2.21
CA ARG A 4 10.86 -17.36 -2.21
C ARG A 4 11.09 -16.82 -3.62
N PRO A 5 10.26 -15.88 -4.10
CA PRO A 5 10.60 -15.08 -5.28
C PRO A 5 11.91 -14.32 -5.09
N ALA A 6 12.54 -13.91 -6.19
CA ALA A 6 13.78 -13.15 -6.12
C ALA A 6 13.60 -11.87 -5.29
N ASN A 7 14.55 -11.58 -4.43
CA ASN A 7 14.61 -10.42 -3.52
C ASN A 7 13.43 -10.27 -2.54
N TRP A 8 12.64 -11.34 -2.36
CA TRP A 8 11.65 -11.36 -1.29
C TRP A 8 12.29 -11.82 0.03
N GLU A 9 12.01 -11.12 1.12
CA GLU A 9 12.46 -11.52 2.47
C GLU A 9 11.70 -12.76 2.95
N LEU A 10 10.39 -12.80 2.73
CA LEU A 10 9.51 -13.88 3.13
C LEU A 10 8.95 -14.62 1.90
N SER A 11 8.68 -15.92 2.05
CA SER A 11 7.95 -16.67 1.03
C SER A 11 6.48 -16.19 0.94
N PRO A 12 5.78 -16.38 -0.21
CA PRO A 12 4.37 -15.99 -0.34
C PRO A 12 3.49 -16.53 0.79
N TRP A 13 3.73 -17.78 1.22
CA TRP A 13 3.03 -18.35 2.37
C TRP A 13 3.31 -17.57 3.66
N ALA A 14 4.58 -17.24 3.92
CA ALA A 14 4.95 -16.52 5.14
C ALA A 14 4.41 -15.07 5.13
N VAL A 15 4.34 -14.42 3.96
CA VAL A 15 3.68 -13.11 3.79
C VAL A 15 2.19 -13.23 4.13
N CYS A 16 1.50 -14.27 3.61
CA CYS A 16 0.10 -14.51 3.95
C CYS A 16 -0.08 -14.77 5.46
N THR A 17 0.77 -15.57 6.08
CA THR A 17 0.71 -15.84 7.52
C THR A 17 0.98 -14.58 8.35
N TYR A 18 1.94 -13.74 7.94
CA TYR A 18 2.23 -12.47 8.60
C TYR A 18 1.02 -11.53 8.58
N LEU A 19 0.29 -11.45 7.46
CA LEU A 19 -0.87 -10.57 7.34
C LEU A 19 -2.12 -11.16 7.99
N LEU A 20 -2.39 -12.44 7.80
CA LEU A 20 -3.64 -13.10 8.20
C LEU A 20 -3.58 -13.70 9.62
N GLY A 21 -2.39 -13.77 10.18
CA GLY A 21 -2.16 -14.46 11.44
C GLY A 21 -2.14 -15.98 11.28
N GLY A 22 -1.84 -16.67 12.35
CA GLY A 22 -1.83 -18.11 12.44
C GLY A 22 -0.77 -18.64 13.40
N GLU A 23 -0.81 -19.93 13.65
CA GLU A 23 0.17 -20.63 14.46
C GLU A 23 1.25 -21.25 13.54
N LEU A 24 2.50 -21.09 13.91
CA LEU A 24 3.65 -21.71 13.23
C LEU A 24 3.96 -23.08 13.83
N ASP A 25 4.67 -23.92 13.08
CA ASP A 25 5.04 -25.28 13.47
C ASP A 25 5.82 -25.35 14.81
N ASN A 26 6.44 -24.25 15.22
CA ASN A 26 7.15 -24.11 16.49
C ASN A 26 6.29 -23.61 17.66
N GLY A 27 4.96 -23.53 17.49
CA GLY A 27 4.02 -23.04 18.49
C GLY A 27 3.95 -21.50 18.62
N PHE A 28 4.69 -20.75 17.82
CA PHE A 28 4.62 -19.30 17.83
C PHE A 28 3.36 -18.80 17.11
N THR A 29 2.58 -17.97 17.77
CA THR A 29 1.36 -17.37 17.20
C THR A 29 1.65 -16.02 16.57
N VAL A 30 1.40 -15.89 15.28
CA VAL A 30 1.48 -14.63 14.52
C VAL A 30 0.14 -13.89 14.65
N SER A 31 0.16 -12.70 15.20
CA SER A 31 -1.04 -11.84 15.28
C SER A 31 -1.42 -11.31 13.89
N ALA A 32 -2.69 -11.50 13.48
CA ALA A 32 -3.17 -11.01 12.19
C ALA A 32 -3.02 -9.47 12.07
N LYS A 33 -2.59 -8.98 10.92
CA LYS A 33 -2.54 -7.55 10.58
C LYS A 33 -3.79 -7.12 9.80
N TYR A 34 -4.41 -8.07 9.13
CA TYR A 34 -5.65 -7.89 8.37
C TYR A 34 -6.73 -8.84 8.89
N ILE A 35 -7.92 -8.31 9.15
CA ILE A 35 -9.13 -9.07 9.51
C ILE A 35 -10.12 -8.89 8.37
N GLY A 36 -10.63 -10.00 7.83
CA GLY A 36 -11.55 -10.00 6.70
C GLY A 36 -11.30 -11.18 5.74
N ASN A 37 -11.76 -11.06 4.51
CA ASN A 37 -11.68 -12.16 3.55
C ASN A 37 -10.22 -12.51 3.20
N ARG A 38 -9.80 -13.72 3.59
CA ARG A 38 -8.47 -14.28 3.35
C ARG A 38 -8.03 -14.20 1.88
N ARG A 39 -8.94 -14.43 0.94
CA ARG A 39 -8.65 -14.44 -0.51
C ARG A 39 -8.15 -13.09 -1.02
N ILE A 40 -8.52 -11.99 -0.38
CA ILE A 40 -8.05 -10.65 -0.72
C ILE A 40 -6.52 -10.59 -0.57
N ILE A 41 -6.01 -11.04 0.56
CA ILE A 41 -4.56 -11.06 0.82
C ILE A 41 -3.84 -12.08 -0.06
N GLU A 42 -4.40 -13.27 -0.23
CA GLU A 42 -3.82 -14.30 -1.10
C GLU A 42 -3.72 -13.81 -2.55
N THR A 43 -4.76 -13.12 -3.06
CA THR A 43 -4.74 -12.52 -4.41
C THR A 43 -3.71 -11.40 -4.52
N ALA A 44 -3.60 -10.53 -3.50
CA ALA A 44 -2.61 -9.47 -3.47
C ALA A 44 -1.17 -10.04 -3.49
N VAL A 45 -0.90 -11.05 -2.66
CA VAL A 45 0.42 -11.71 -2.62
C VAL A 45 0.72 -12.44 -3.93
N ALA A 46 -0.27 -13.16 -4.50
CA ALA A 46 -0.11 -13.81 -5.80
C ALA A 46 0.17 -12.80 -6.91
N THR A 47 -0.52 -11.64 -6.91
CA THR A 47 -0.26 -10.55 -7.85
C THR A 47 1.18 -10.07 -7.77
N LEU A 48 1.68 -9.77 -6.56
CA LEU A 48 3.04 -9.26 -6.35
C LEU A 48 4.14 -10.29 -6.66
N ALA A 49 3.79 -11.57 -6.66
CA ALA A 49 4.71 -12.64 -7.10
C ALA A 49 4.81 -12.75 -8.63
N THR A 50 3.99 -12.00 -9.37
CA THR A 50 4.05 -11.88 -10.84
C THR A 50 4.64 -10.52 -11.25
N ASP A 51 4.64 -10.22 -12.54
CA ASP A 51 5.09 -8.92 -13.07
C ASP A 51 4.04 -7.80 -12.98
N ARG A 52 2.84 -8.14 -12.50
CA ARG A 52 1.74 -7.17 -12.37
C ARG A 52 1.85 -6.33 -11.11
N ALA A 53 1.66 -5.02 -11.25
CA ALA A 53 1.51 -4.13 -10.11
C ALA A 53 0.16 -4.37 -9.40
N LEU A 54 0.12 -4.10 -8.12
CA LEU A 54 -1.09 -4.25 -7.29
C LEU A 54 -1.76 -2.89 -7.08
N LEU A 55 -3.05 -2.79 -7.39
CA LEU A 55 -3.89 -1.65 -7.02
C LEU A 55 -4.87 -2.08 -5.92
N LEU A 56 -4.68 -1.53 -4.72
CA LEU A 56 -5.65 -1.66 -3.63
C LEU A 56 -6.69 -0.56 -3.75
N TYR A 57 -7.93 -0.96 -4.01
CA TYR A 57 -9.03 -0.06 -4.31
C TYR A 57 -10.15 -0.20 -3.29
N GLY A 58 -10.84 0.88 -2.95
CA GLY A 58 -11.97 0.83 -2.01
C GLY A 58 -12.31 2.20 -1.42
N VAL A 59 -13.36 2.24 -0.61
CA VAL A 59 -13.77 3.46 0.09
C VAL A 59 -12.71 3.90 1.12
N PRO A 60 -12.69 5.18 1.52
CA PRO A 60 -11.84 5.63 2.62
C PRO A 60 -12.06 4.80 3.89
N GLY A 61 -10.98 4.54 4.64
CA GLY A 61 -11.04 3.80 5.91
C GLY A 61 -11.04 2.27 5.80
N THR A 62 -10.88 1.68 4.61
CA THR A 62 -10.79 0.20 4.43
C THR A 62 -9.38 -0.38 4.60
N ALA A 63 -8.49 0.33 5.31
CA ALA A 63 -7.13 -0.12 5.64
C ALA A 63 -6.20 -0.38 4.43
N LYS A 64 -6.43 0.28 3.27
CA LYS A 64 -5.58 0.11 2.07
C LYS A 64 -4.10 0.41 2.35
N SER A 65 -3.80 1.57 2.93
CA SER A 65 -2.43 1.98 3.26
C SER A 65 -1.78 1.06 4.28
N TRP A 66 -2.56 0.56 5.26
CA TRP A 66 -2.10 -0.42 6.24
C TRP A 66 -1.72 -1.75 5.58
N VAL A 67 -2.56 -2.26 4.68
CA VAL A 67 -2.27 -3.50 3.93
C VAL A 67 -1.07 -3.30 3.01
N SER A 68 -0.99 -2.17 2.30
CA SER A 68 0.13 -1.84 1.42
C SER A 68 1.46 -1.79 2.18
N GLU A 69 1.47 -1.15 3.35
CA GLU A 69 2.64 -1.04 4.22
C GLU A 69 3.13 -2.42 4.68
N HIS A 70 2.23 -3.23 5.21
CA HIS A 70 2.59 -4.56 5.71
C HIS A 70 2.99 -5.52 4.60
N LEU A 71 2.38 -5.43 3.40
CA LEU A 71 2.83 -6.20 2.24
C LEU A 71 4.26 -5.82 1.83
N ALA A 72 4.55 -4.52 1.71
CA ALA A 72 5.88 -4.04 1.35
C ALA A 72 6.93 -4.45 2.40
N ALA A 73 6.62 -4.27 3.68
CA ALA A 73 7.50 -4.67 4.79
C ALA A 73 7.78 -6.18 4.78
N ALA A 74 6.76 -7.02 4.60
CA ALA A 74 6.91 -8.48 4.59
C ALA A 74 7.67 -8.99 3.36
N ILE A 75 7.50 -8.33 2.22
CA ILE A 75 8.14 -8.74 0.95
C ILE A 75 9.57 -8.21 0.86
N SER A 76 9.79 -6.93 1.17
CA SER A 76 11.05 -6.23 0.93
C SER A 76 11.87 -5.95 2.18
N GLY A 77 11.35 -6.28 3.38
CA GLY A 77 11.95 -5.88 4.66
C GLY A 77 11.86 -4.37 4.95
N ASP A 78 11.26 -3.61 4.05
CA ASP A 78 11.16 -2.14 4.10
C ASP A 78 9.86 -1.67 3.45
N SER A 79 9.16 -0.75 4.09
CA SER A 79 7.92 -0.12 3.58
C SER A 79 8.08 1.37 3.30
N THR A 80 9.30 1.90 3.41
CA THR A 80 9.58 3.35 3.33
C THR A 80 9.80 3.88 1.92
N ARG A 81 9.82 3.03 0.91
CA ARG A 81 9.86 3.42 -0.52
C ARG A 81 8.48 3.89 -0.95
N ILE A 82 8.03 5.02 -0.42
CA ILE A 82 6.65 5.53 -0.56
C ILE A 82 6.62 6.91 -1.23
N ILE A 83 5.63 7.09 -2.11
CA ILE A 83 5.22 8.38 -2.66
C ILE A 83 3.77 8.60 -2.22
N GLN A 84 3.53 9.72 -1.53
CA GLN A 84 2.18 10.13 -1.16
C GLN A 84 1.60 10.97 -2.29
N GLY A 85 0.56 10.48 -2.95
CA GLY A 85 -0.13 11.17 -4.04
C GLY A 85 -0.93 12.38 -3.53
N THR A 86 -0.75 13.49 -4.20
CA THR A 86 -1.50 14.75 -4.01
C THR A 86 -1.72 15.42 -5.36
N ALA A 87 -2.59 16.44 -5.42
CA ALA A 87 -2.77 17.24 -6.61
C ALA A 87 -1.50 18.03 -7.03
N GLY A 88 -0.54 18.21 -6.10
CA GLY A 88 0.73 18.88 -6.35
C GLY A 88 1.90 17.91 -6.59
N THR A 89 1.65 16.60 -6.68
CA THR A 89 2.73 15.64 -6.97
C THR A 89 3.27 15.88 -8.38
N SER A 90 4.58 16.09 -8.48
CA SER A 90 5.27 16.37 -9.74
C SER A 90 5.89 15.11 -10.35
N GLU A 91 6.26 15.19 -11.63
CA GLU A 91 6.99 14.13 -12.32
C GLU A 91 8.35 13.85 -11.65
N GLU A 92 9.03 14.89 -11.14
CA GLU A 92 10.30 14.74 -10.41
C GLU A 92 10.16 13.87 -9.16
N GLN A 93 9.04 14.00 -8.44
CA GLN A 93 8.77 13.17 -7.26
C GLN A 93 8.49 11.70 -7.63
N MET A 94 7.99 11.47 -8.85
CA MET A 94 7.75 10.11 -9.36
C MET A 94 9.00 9.47 -9.94
N ARG A 95 9.80 10.21 -10.66
CA ARG A 95 10.98 9.70 -11.38
C ARG A 95 12.28 9.95 -10.62
N TYR A 96 12.80 11.15 -10.74
CA TYR A 96 14.03 11.66 -10.12
C TYR A 96 14.03 13.19 -10.20
N GLY A 97 14.76 13.82 -9.30
CA GLY A 97 15.05 15.25 -9.36
C GLY A 97 16.55 15.51 -9.52
N TRP A 98 16.92 16.77 -9.40
CA TRP A 98 18.30 17.21 -9.50
C TRP A 98 18.74 17.98 -8.26
N ASN A 99 19.94 17.73 -7.79
CA ASN A 99 20.63 18.65 -6.90
C ASN A 99 21.14 19.83 -7.74
N TYR A 100 20.43 20.93 -7.71
CA TYR A 100 20.70 22.08 -8.56
C TYR A 100 22.08 22.70 -8.31
N ALA A 101 22.64 22.64 -7.09
CA ALA A 101 23.98 23.11 -6.80
C ALA A 101 25.05 22.28 -7.53
N GLU A 102 24.92 20.96 -7.52
CA GLU A 102 25.80 20.05 -8.25
C GLU A 102 25.60 20.20 -9.76
N LEU A 103 24.36 20.30 -10.22
CA LEU A 103 24.03 20.45 -11.64
C LEU A 103 24.63 21.72 -12.24
N LEU A 104 24.56 22.85 -11.53
CA LEU A 104 25.13 24.12 -11.98
C LEU A 104 26.66 24.13 -11.94
N SER A 105 27.27 23.42 -11.00
CA SER A 105 28.73 23.41 -10.84
C SER A 105 29.44 22.41 -11.74
N LYS A 106 28.83 21.24 -12.01
CA LYS A 106 29.48 20.11 -12.69
C LYS A 106 28.72 19.60 -13.92
N GLY A 107 27.54 20.17 -14.22
CA GLY A 107 26.65 19.68 -15.26
C GLY A 107 25.88 18.40 -14.86
N PRO A 108 25.05 17.89 -15.79
CA PRO A 108 24.30 16.65 -15.56
C PRO A 108 25.22 15.46 -15.28
N SER A 109 25.00 14.80 -14.15
CA SER A 109 25.78 13.63 -13.74
C SER A 109 24.96 12.74 -12.80
N ARG A 110 25.35 11.47 -12.68
CA ARG A 110 24.74 10.55 -11.70
C ARG A 110 24.88 11.10 -10.26
N ALA A 111 25.94 11.83 -9.95
CA ALA A 111 26.14 12.43 -8.61
C ALA A 111 25.17 13.58 -8.31
N ALA A 112 24.74 14.31 -9.37
CA ALA A 112 23.76 15.39 -9.22
C ALA A 112 22.30 14.90 -9.22
N LEU A 113 22.06 13.63 -9.52
CA LEU A 113 20.73 13.04 -9.60
C LEU A 113 20.21 12.71 -8.21
N VAL A 114 18.96 13.10 -7.93
CA VAL A 114 18.25 12.79 -6.69
C VAL A 114 17.19 11.75 -6.99
N GLU A 115 17.42 10.53 -6.56
CA GLU A 115 16.53 9.42 -6.80
C GLU A 115 15.21 9.55 -6.04
N SER A 116 14.08 9.33 -6.72
CA SER A 116 12.79 9.16 -6.07
C SER A 116 12.73 7.83 -5.28
N PRO A 117 11.76 7.67 -4.37
CA PRO A 117 11.50 6.37 -3.73
C PRO A 117 11.23 5.25 -4.74
N LEU A 118 10.58 5.57 -5.87
CA LEU A 118 10.28 4.62 -6.93
C LEU A 118 11.56 4.19 -7.66
N MET A 119 12.42 5.13 -8.04
CA MET A 119 13.69 4.84 -8.69
C MET A 119 14.60 3.99 -7.78
N ARG A 120 14.66 4.30 -6.48
CA ARG A 120 15.39 3.47 -5.50
C ARG A 120 14.84 2.05 -5.43
N ALA A 121 13.50 1.90 -5.35
CA ALA A 121 12.90 0.58 -5.33
C ALA A 121 13.24 -0.23 -6.58
N MET A 122 13.29 0.41 -7.76
CA MET A 122 13.72 -0.21 -9.01
C MET A 122 15.16 -0.70 -8.93
N SER A 123 16.08 0.16 -8.49
CA SER A 123 17.52 -0.16 -8.37
C SER A 123 17.81 -1.25 -7.34
N GLU A 124 17.00 -1.33 -6.28
CA GLU A 124 17.16 -2.28 -5.18
C GLU A 124 16.38 -3.60 -5.40
N GLY A 125 15.48 -3.67 -6.38
CA GLY A 125 14.59 -4.81 -6.59
C GLY A 125 13.56 -4.98 -5.47
N ARG A 126 13.03 -3.87 -4.95
CA ARG A 126 12.09 -3.83 -3.82
C ARG A 126 10.69 -3.36 -4.22
N ILE A 127 9.74 -3.46 -3.29
CA ILE A 127 8.39 -2.94 -3.48
C ILE A 127 8.37 -1.43 -3.29
N ALA A 128 7.91 -0.69 -4.31
CA ALA A 128 7.53 0.71 -4.18
C ALA A 128 6.05 0.83 -3.78
N ARG A 129 5.70 1.90 -3.07
CA ARG A 129 4.33 2.24 -2.70
C ARG A 129 3.95 3.60 -3.26
N VAL A 130 2.79 3.70 -3.91
CA VAL A 130 2.19 4.98 -4.32
C VAL A 130 0.81 5.07 -3.67
N GLU A 131 0.72 5.86 -2.62
CA GLU A 131 -0.53 6.05 -1.90
C GLU A 131 -1.38 7.14 -2.57
N GLU A 132 -2.70 6.94 -2.60
CA GLU A 132 -3.66 7.86 -3.21
C GLU A 132 -3.34 8.20 -4.68
N LEU A 133 -3.02 7.20 -5.49
CA LEU A 133 -2.61 7.35 -6.90
C LEU A 133 -3.57 8.24 -7.71
N THR A 134 -4.88 8.13 -7.49
CA THR A 134 -5.89 8.93 -8.19
C THR A 134 -5.88 10.42 -7.84
N ARG A 135 -5.14 10.86 -6.82
CA ARG A 135 -4.94 12.29 -6.52
C ARG A 135 -3.80 12.91 -7.31
N ILE A 136 -2.92 12.11 -7.87
CA ILE A 136 -1.81 12.56 -8.71
C ILE A 136 -2.37 13.06 -10.05
N PRO A 137 -1.87 14.15 -10.64
CA PRO A 137 -2.25 14.59 -11.99
C PRO A 137 -2.10 13.46 -13.02
N ALA A 138 -3.01 13.39 -14.00
CA ALA A 138 -3.08 12.26 -14.93
C ALA A 138 -1.82 12.11 -15.81
N ASP A 139 -1.22 13.21 -16.23
CA ASP A 139 0.04 13.25 -16.97
C ASP A 139 1.21 12.68 -16.15
N VAL A 140 1.25 12.99 -14.85
CA VAL A 140 2.25 12.46 -13.92
C VAL A 140 2.01 10.96 -13.66
N GLN A 141 0.74 10.52 -13.53
CA GLN A 141 0.42 9.09 -13.42
C GLN A 141 0.95 8.28 -14.61
N ASP A 142 0.90 8.85 -15.81
CA ASP A 142 1.31 8.16 -17.04
C ASP A 142 2.82 7.84 -17.08
N THR A 143 3.64 8.50 -16.25
CA THR A 143 5.05 8.11 -16.06
C THR A 143 5.22 6.67 -15.59
N LEU A 144 4.22 6.12 -14.88
CA LEU A 144 4.21 4.73 -14.44
C LEU A 144 4.02 3.73 -15.58
N ILE A 145 3.50 4.16 -16.75
CA ILE A 145 3.22 3.25 -17.87
C ILE A 145 4.50 2.55 -18.33
N THR A 146 5.54 3.32 -18.61
CA THR A 146 6.84 2.79 -19.05
C THR A 146 7.50 1.96 -17.95
N ILE A 147 7.51 2.46 -16.72
CA ILE A 147 8.11 1.78 -15.58
C ILE A 147 7.47 0.40 -15.34
N LEU A 148 6.15 0.30 -15.46
CA LEU A 148 5.44 -0.96 -15.22
C LEU A 148 5.50 -1.91 -16.41
N SER A 149 5.60 -1.40 -17.66
CA SER A 149 5.65 -2.21 -18.87
C SER A 149 7.05 -2.73 -19.16
N GLU A 150 7.99 -1.80 -19.25
CA GLU A 150 9.35 -2.07 -19.72
C GLU A 150 10.32 -2.29 -18.56
N LYS A 151 9.87 -2.04 -17.33
CA LYS A 151 10.71 -2.08 -16.13
C LYS A 151 11.93 -1.16 -16.21
N THR A 152 11.78 -0.06 -16.95
CA THR A 152 12.84 0.92 -17.24
C THR A 152 12.40 2.31 -16.85
N LEU A 153 13.33 3.13 -16.36
CA LEU A 153 13.15 4.56 -16.11
C LEU A 153 14.24 5.32 -16.87
N PRO A 154 13.90 5.97 -18.00
CA PRO A 154 14.87 6.72 -18.79
C PRO A 154 15.36 7.98 -18.06
N ILE A 155 16.64 8.32 -18.28
CA ILE A 155 17.30 9.56 -17.81
C ILE A 155 17.90 10.25 -19.05
N PRO A 156 17.07 10.95 -19.85
CA PRO A 156 17.51 11.52 -21.13
C PRO A 156 18.70 12.47 -21.01
N GLU A 157 18.78 13.23 -19.92
CA GLU A 157 19.86 14.20 -19.67
C GLU A 157 21.23 13.54 -19.52
N LEU A 158 21.26 12.25 -19.18
CA LEU A 158 22.48 11.46 -19.07
C LEU A 158 22.66 10.49 -20.25
N ASN A 159 21.73 10.47 -21.20
CA ASN A 159 21.65 9.42 -22.22
C ASN A 159 21.75 8.02 -21.60
N ASP A 160 21.01 7.78 -20.52
CA ASP A 160 21.09 6.61 -19.65
C ASP A 160 19.69 6.18 -19.17
N GLU A 161 19.58 5.04 -18.51
CA GLU A 161 18.34 4.55 -17.94
C GLU A 161 18.59 3.72 -16.68
N VAL A 162 17.58 3.57 -15.82
CA VAL A 162 17.57 2.63 -14.73
C VAL A 162 16.72 1.44 -15.11
N GLN A 163 17.33 0.27 -15.18
CA GLN A 163 16.65 -1.02 -15.33
C GLN A 163 16.23 -1.53 -13.95
N ALA A 164 14.99 -1.95 -13.79
CA ALA A 164 14.53 -2.51 -12.54
C ALA A 164 15.21 -3.85 -12.24
N VAL A 165 15.78 -3.95 -11.06
CA VAL A 165 16.32 -5.20 -10.54
C VAL A 165 15.17 -6.18 -10.27
N ARG A 166 15.41 -7.45 -10.54
CA ARG A 166 14.43 -8.53 -10.33
C ARG A 166 13.92 -8.51 -8.87
N GLY A 167 12.62 -8.54 -8.70
CA GLY A 167 11.95 -8.38 -7.39
C GLY A 167 11.25 -7.03 -7.24
N PHE A 168 11.60 -6.03 -8.06
CA PHE A 168 10.86 -4.77 -8.11
C PHE A 168 9.39 -5.00 -8.51
N ASN A 169 8.50 -4.41 -7.72
CA ASN A 169 7.09 -4.28 -8.06
C ASN A 169 6.48 -3.04 -7.39
N LEU A 170 5.23 -2.73 -7.69
CA LEU A 170 4.53 -1.55 -7.20
C LEU A 170 3.22 -1.93 -6.52
N ILE A 171 2.96 -1.32 -5.36
CA ILE A 171 1.64 -1.30 -4.74
C ILE A 171 1.11 0.13 -4.82
N ALA A 172 -0.06 0.31 -5.43
CA ALA A 172 -0.77 1.58 -5.41
C ALA A 172 -2.06 1.47 -4.59
N THR A 173 -2.48 2.58 -3.99
CA THR A 173 -3.80 2.69 -3.35
C THR A 173 -4.63 3.76 -4.04
N ALA A 174 -5.95 3.56 -4.11
CA ALA A 174 -6.87 4.53 -4.65
C ALA A 174 -8.24 4.44 -3.96
N ASN A 175 -8.91 5.58 -3.88
CA ASN A 175 -10.26 5.70 -3.33
C ASN A 175 -11.29 5.74 -4.46
N ASN A 176 -12.44 5.10 -4.25
CA ASN A 176 -13.51 5.03 -5.26
C ASN A 176 -14.54 6.17 -5.19
N ARG A 177 -14.48 7.03 -4.16
CA ARG A 177 -15.50 8.05 -3.89
C ARG A 177 -14.95 9.46 -3.65
N ASP A 178 -13.67 9.71 -3.84
CA ASP A 178 -13.12 11.04 -3.62
C ASP A 178 -13.54 11.98 -4.76
N LYS A 179 -14.06 13.16 -4.40
CA LYS A 179 -14.30 14.25 -5.36
C LYS A 179 -12.95 14.84 -5.80
N GLY A 180 -12.80 15.14 -7.09
CA GLY A 180 -11.57 15.73 -7.62
C GLY A 180 -10.41 14.76 -7.83
N VAL A 181 -10.70 13.46 -7.97
CA VAL A 181 -9.72 12.44 -8.36
C VAL A 181 -9.55 12.38 -9.88
N ASN A 182 -8.35 12.11 -10.31
CA ASN A 182 -8.04 11.82 -11.70
C ASN A 182 -8.29 10.34 -11.98
N GLU A 183 -9.08 10.03 -12.99
CA GLU A 183 -9.25 8.64 -13.40
C GLU A 183 -7.93 8.09 -13.96
N LEU A 184 -7.64 6.84 -13.62
CA LEU A 184 -6.52 6.13 -14.22
C LEU A 184 -6.81 5.90 -15.71
N SER A 185 -5.84 6.21 -16.58
CA SER A 185 -5.94 5.92 -18.00
C SER A 185 -6.14 4.40 -18.22
N SER A 186 -6.80 4.04 -19.31
CA SER A 186 -6.99 2.62 -19.66
C SER A 186 -5.65 1.90 -19.88
N ALA A 187 -4.64 2.64 -20.31
CA ALA A 187 -3.27 2.15 -20.47
C ALA A 187 -2.66 1.79 -19.10
N LEU A 188 -2.83 2.65 -18.11
CA LEU A 188 -2.32 2.41 -16.75
C LEU A 188 -3.12 1.31 -16.04
N LYS A 189 -4.46 1.34 -16.12
CA LYS A 189 -5.34 0.30 -15.52
C LYS A 189 -4.93 -1.12 -15.93
N ARG A 190 -4.53 -1.34 -17.18
CA ARG A 190 -4.11 -2.67 -17.68
C ARG A 190 -2.83 -3.21 -17.07
N ARG A 191 -2.03 -2.38 -16.40
CA ARG A 191 -0.77 -2.78 -15.75
C ARG A 191 -0.94 -3.18 -14.29
N PHE A 192 -2.11 -2.90 -13.75
CA PHE A 192 -2.47 -3.30 -12.40
C PHE A 192 -3.40 -4.51 -12.38
N ASN A 193 -3.23 -5.35 -11.37
CA ASN A 193 -4.31 -6.18 -10.86
C ASN A 193 -4.99 -5.42 -9.73
N THR A 194 -6.29 -5.20 -9.85
CA THR A 194 -7.06 -4.47 -8.85
C THR A 194 -7.65 -5.42 -7.82
N VAL A 195 -7.36 -5.16 -6.56
CA VAL A 195 -7.93 -5.86 -5.42
C VAL A 195 -8.78 -4.87 -4.63
N ILE A 196 -10.08 -5.17 -4.48
CA ILE A 196 -11.02 -4.33 -3.76
C ILE A 196 -11.01 -4.72 -2.29
N LEU A 197 -10.69 -3.76 -1.41
CA LEU A 197 -10.85 -3.90 0.02
C LEU A 197 -12.26 -3.42 0.42
N PRO A 198 -13.15 -4.33 0.81
CA PRO A 198 -14.49 -3.97 1.25
C PRO A 198 -14.46 -3.34 2.65
N VAL A 199 -15.55 -2.69 3.02
CA VAL A 199 -15.85 -2.46 4.44
C VAL A 199 -16.10 -3.81 5.12
N PRO A 200 -15.88 -3.94 6.43
CA PRO A 200 -16.23 -5.15 7.16
C PRO A 200 -17.68 -5.56 6.90
N ALA A 201 -17.92 -6.83 6.65
CA ALA A 201 -19.23 -7.32 6.26
C ALA A 201 -20.22 -7.36 7.44
N THR A 202 -19.72 -7.68 8.63
CA THR A 202 -20.53 -7.85 9.83
C THR A 202 -20.11 -6.89 10.95
N GLU A 203 -20.99 -6.70 11.91
CA GLU A 203 -20.69 -5.92 13.11
C GLU A 203 -19.62 -6.60 13.95
N GLU A 204 -19.62 -7.92 14.02
CA GLU A 204 -18.66 -8.72 14.76
C GLU A 204 -17.23 -8.55 14.20
N GLU A 205 -17.08 -8.46 12.88
CA GLU A 205 -15.78 -8.17 12.25
C GLU A 205 -15.29 -6.78 12.68
N GLU A 206 -16.15 -5.75 12.65
CA GLU A 206 -15.80 -4.40 13.10
C GLU A 206 -15.42 -4.35 14.57
N ILE A 207 -16.21 -5.01 15.44
CA ILE A 207 -15.92 -5.13 16.86
C ILE A 207 -14.56 -5.80 17.08
N SER A 208 -14.28 -6.86 16.35
CA SER A 208 -12.99 -7.57 16.41
C SER A 208 -11.83 -6.66 16.04
N ILE A 209 -11.97 -5.89 14.94
CA ILE A 209 -10.95 -4.92 14.47
C ILE A 209 -10.71 -3.86 15.53
N VAL A 210 -11.79 -3.22 16.06
CA VAL A 210 -11.69 -2.15 17.05
C VAL A 210 -11.08 -2.66 18.35
N SER A 211 -11.58 -3.79 18.88
CA SER A 211 -11.06 -4.39 20.13
C SER A 211 -9.58 -4.70 20.04
N LYS A 212 -9.15 -5.27 18.92
CA LYS A 212 -7.75 -5.58 18.67
C LYS A 212 -6.89 -4.30 18.64
N ARG A 213 -7.34 -3.27 17.90
CA ARG A 213 -6.61 -2.01 17.78
C ARG A 213 -6.51 -1.28 19.13
N VAL A 214 -7.60 -1.22 19.88
CA VAL A 214 -7.59 -0.63 21.24
C VAL A 214 -6.59 -1.37 22.14
N SER A 215 -6.58 -2.70 22.10
CA SER A 215 -5.63 -3.50 22.89
C SER A 215 -4.17 -3.32 22.45
N GLU A 216 -3.90 -3.19 21.15
CA GLU A 216 -2.56 -2.91 20.63
C GLU A 216 -2.08 -1.51 21.03
N MET A 217 -2.95 -0.50 20.91
CA MET A 217 -2.65 0.87 21.33
C MET A 217 -2.45 0.99 22.84
N GLY A 218 -3.29 0.31 23.64
CA GLY A 218 -3.15 0.28 25.10
C GLY A 218 -1.78 -0.26 25.52
N ARG A 219 -1.34 -1.35 24.89
CA ARG A 219 0.01 -1.90 25.13
C ARG A 219 1.14 -0.95 24.72
N ALA A 220 1.01 -0.28 23.57
CA ALA A 220 1.99 0.69 23.10
C ALA A 220 2.09 1.94 24.01
N LEU A 221 1.00 2.28 24.70
CA LEU A 221 0.92 3.39 25.68
C LEU A 221 1.20 2.94 27.11
N GLU A 222 1.60 1.67 27.31
CA GLU A 222 1.87 1.09 28.64
C GLU A 222 0.68 1.18 29.61
N LEU A 223 -0.55 1.19 29.08
CA LEU A 223 -1.77 1.19 29.88
C LEU A 223 -2.00 -0.18 30.55
N PRO A 224 -2.72 -0.23 31.69
CA PRO A 224 -3.09 -1.49 32.31
C PRO A 224 -3.71 -2.46 31.29
N ALA A 225 -3.37 -3.74 31.37
CA ALA A 225 -3.84 -4.77 30.45
C ALA A 225 -5.30 -5.18 30.74
N GLU A 226 -6.20 -4.22 30.77
CA GLU A 226 -7.62 -4.45 30.88
C GLU A 226 -8.24 -4.64 29.49
N PRO A 227 -9.15 -5.61 29.30
CA PRO A 227 -9.86 -5.74 28.05
C PRO A 227 -10.74 -4.51 27.83
N PRO A 228 -10.87 -4.02 26.59
CA PRO A 228 -11.74 -2.89 26.31
C PRO A 228 -13.19 -3.22 26.71
N ALA A 229 -13.89 -2.24 27.28
CA ALA A 229 -15.28 -2.38 27.69
C ALA A 229 -16.16 -2.68 26.45
N MET A 230 -16.59 -3.92 26.28
CA MET A 230 -17.26 -4.42 25.07
C MET A 230 -18.55 -3.66 24.74
N HIS A 231 -19.25 -3.13 25.73
CA HIS A 231 -20.45 -2.31 25.49
C HIS A 231 -20.10 -0.96 24.84
N GLU A 232 -18.98 -0.35 25.23
CA GLU A 232 -18.51 0.88 24.59
C GLU A 232 -18.00 0.63 23.18
N VAL A 233 -17.27 -0.47 22.97
CA VAL A 233 -16.82 -0.86 21.63
C VAL A 233 -18.00 -1.05 20.69
N ARG A 234 -19.04 -1.77 21.12
CA ARG A 234 -20.27 -1.97 20.33
C ARG A 234 -20.94 -0.64 20.01
N ARG A 235 -21.10 0.22 21.01
CA ARG A 235 -21.71 1.54 20.83
C ARG A 235 -20.96 2.39 19.79
N VAL A 236 -19.64 2.41 19.86
CA VAL A 236 -18.81 3.14 18.89
C VAL A 236 -18.96 2.56 17.49
N VAL A 237 -18.88 1.23 17.35
CA VAL A 237 -19.07 0.54 16.07
C VAL A 237 -20.44 0.86 15.47
N GLN A 238 -21.50 0.78 16.26
CA GLN A 238 -22.86 1.10 15.84
C GLN A 238 -22.97 2.55 15.31
N ILE A 239 -22.46 3.53 16.05
CA ILE A 239 -22.46 4.95 15.64
C ILE A 239 -21.77 5.11 14.26
N PHE A 240 -20.59 4.48 14.08
CA PHE A 240 -19.89 4.59 12.79
C PHE A 240 -20.60 3.87 11.64
N ARG A 241 -21.30 2.77 11.91
CA ARG A 241 -22.14 2.08 10.91
C ARG A 241 -23.32 2.96 10.50
N GLU A 242 -24.02 3.55 11.43
CA GLU A 242 -25.11 4.51 11.18
C GLU A 242 -24.63 5.71 10.36
N LEU A 243 -23.50 6.30 10.73
CA LEU A 243 -22.89 7.41 9.97
C LEU A 243 -22.54 7.03 8.52
N ARG A 244 -22.04 5.81 8.31
CA ARG A 244 -21.72 5.28 6.97
C ARG A 244 -22.96 5.05 6.12
N ASN A 245 -24.01 4.54 6.74
CA ASN A 245 -25.27 4.22 6.06
C ASN A 245 -26.18 5.44 5.87
N GLY A 246 -25.89 6.55 6.57
CA GLY A 246 -26.72 7.77 6.55
C GLY A 246 -28.08 7.61 7.25
N GLN A 247 -28.26 6.53 7.99
CA GLN A 247 -29.50 6.21 8.72
C GLN A 247 -29.17 5.71 10.12
N THR A 248 -30.01 6.07 11.09
CA THR A 248 -29.97 5.52 12.45
C THR A 248 -30.77 4.23 12.53
N GLU A 249 -30.59 3.40 13.58
CA GLU A 249 -31.35 2.14 13.78
C GLU A 249 -32.87 2.36 13.81
N ASP A 250 -33.32 3.51 14.31
CA ASP A 250 -34.74 3.89 14.34
C ASP A 250 -35.22 4.51 13.02
N GLY A 251 -34.43 4.40 11.93
CA GLY A 251 -34.81 4.77 10.56
C GLY A 251 -34.82 6.27 10.27
N LYS A 252 -34.26 7.11 11.16
CA LYS A 252 -34.12 8.54 10.92
C LYS A 252 -32.93 8.79 10.00
N THR A 253 -33.18 9.53 8.91
CA THR A 253 -32.12 10.01 8.00
C THR A 253 -31.41 11.20 8.64
N LYS A 254 -30.08 11.21 8.60
CA LYS A 254 -29.25 12.38 8.99
C LYS A 254 -29.02 13.28 7.80
#